data_065e91469a8a76f815df3d8518046a25
#
_entry.id   065e91469a8a76f815df3d8518046a25
#
_cell.length_a   1.000
_cell.length_b   1.000
_cell.length_c   1.000
_cell.angle_alpha   90.00
_cell.angle_beta   90.00
_cell.angle_gamma   90.00
#
_symmetry.space_group_name_H-M   'P 1'
#
loop_
_entity.id
_entity.type
_entity.pdbx_description
1 polymer ?
#
loop_
_entity_poly.entity_id
_entity_poly.type
_entity_poly.pdbx_seq_one_letter_code
_entity_poly.pdbx_strand_id
1 'polypeptide(L)'
;MANKPFVHPYIPNSVPEVRQEMMDFIGIKDTEEIYAWIPEKLRFRRRLDLPEPIRSEAEMRSHLERILNKNVTCKEYLSFLGGGCWQHYVPAVVDEIVNRAEFVTAYCGGTYSDLGKFQARFEFYSMMGEMLGVEAVSEPIYDWATAAGFSLRMAARVTGRNEVLIPAQMSPDRLAVIKTQCQPEEMANSVHVIPVAYDEKTGRMDMDDLRSKLSEKTAGVYFEVPGYFGVIEDDPAAICAAAHEAGAVAIVGVDPISLGVLDAPGNYDADIICGDLQSLGVHMYCGGGQSGFIAMKDEEKYVGECPLAFYTLVETVDGQFGYAEMLPERTSYEARDKGKDWVGTASGLWTIAAAAYMSLMGPQGMQEIGETLVQNASFAKKLIDEIPGVETKFDSTFKEFVVNFDKTGKTVAEINEALRARKIYGGIDLSQQYPELGQSALYCFTEVITVEDIKTLVDALKEVC
;
A
#
# COMPACT_ATOMS: atom_id res chain seq x y z
N MET A 1 -32.31 21.41 -41.04
CA MET A 1 -33.10 20.80 -39.96
C MET A 1 -32.79 21.63 -38.72
N ALA A 2 -33.81 22.25 -38.10
CA ALA A 2 -33.61 23.03 -36.88
C ALA A 2 -33.04 22.11 -35.81
N ASN A 3 -31.92 22.51 -35.20
CA ASN A 3 -31.31 21.80 -34.09
C ASN A 3 -32.32 21.71 -32.93
N LYS A 4 -33.04 20.61 -32.83
CA LYS A 4 -33.82 20.36 -31.60
C LYS A 4 -32.84 20.33 -30.44
N PRO A 5 -33.11 21.04 -29.33
CA PRO A 5 -32.25 20.96 -28.16
C PRO A 5 -32.17 19.51 -27.72
N PHE A 6 -30.94 19.06 -27.42
CA PHE A 6 -30.71 17.70 -26.96
C PHE A 6 -31.23 17.56 -25.52
N VAL A 7 -32.17 16.66 -25.35
CA VAL A 7 -32.70 16.29 -24.03
C VAL A 7 -31.98 15.06 -23.55
N HIS A 8 -31.21 15.23 -22.48
CA HIS A 8 -30.42 14.13 -21.90
C HIS A 8 -31.30 13.27 -20.98
N PRO A 9 -31.32 11.94 -21.14
CA PRO A 9 -32.24 11.06 -20.38
C PRO A 9 -32.08 11.11 -18.88
N TYR A 10 -30.87 11.42 -18.41
CA TYR A 10 -30.52 11.46 -16.98
C TYR A 10 -30.33 12.87 -16.40
N ILE A 11 -30.58 13.92 -17.20
CA ILE A 11 -30.45 15.31 -16.74
C ILE A 11 -31.81 16.00 -16.90
N PRO A 12 -32.64 16.02 -15.84
CA PRO A 12 -34.02 16.56 -15.92
C PRO A 12 -34.09 17.99 -16.44
N ASN A 13 -33.15 18.85 -16.05
CA ASN A 13 -33.08 20.25 -16.49
C ASN A 13 -32.58 20.43 -17.93
N SER A 14 -32.31 19.38 -18.67
CA SER A 14 -32.08 19.44 -20.12
C SER A 14 -33.38 19.53 -20.91
N VAL A 15 -34.54 19.26 -20.29
CA VAL A 15 -35.87 19.49 -20.86
C VAL A 15 -36.14 21.01 -20.87
N PRO A 16 -36.42 21.63 -22.02
CA PRO A 16 -36.56 23.10 -22.13
C PRO A 16 -37.58 23.72 -21.17
N GLU A 17 -38.70 23.05 -20.98
CA GLU A 17 -39.78 23.51 -20.12
C GLU A 17 -39.35 23.46 -18.64
N VAL A 18 -38.72 22.38 -18.20
CA VAL A 18 -38.18 22.21 -16.83
C VAL A 18 -37.08 23.25 -16.57
N ARG A 19 -36.21 23.45 -17.56
CA ARG A 19 -35.14 24.46 -17.45
C ARG A 19 -35.73 25.86 -17.28
N GLN A 20 -36.78 26.20 -18.04
CA GLN A 20 -37.45 27.50 -17.94
C GLN A 20 -38.11 27.68 -16.56
N GLU A 21 -38.82 26.67 -16.07
CA GLU A 21 -39.43 26.69 -14.75
C GLU A 21 -38.37 26.90 -13.63
N MET A 22 -37.22 26.25 -13.74
CA MET A 22 -36.12 26.45 -12.81
C MET A 22 -35.54 27.87 -12.87
N MET A 23 -35.36 28.43 -14.08
CA MET A 23 -34.89 29.81 -14.26
C MET A 23 -35.90 30.83 -13.71
N ASP A 24 -37.20 30.62 -13.96
CA ASP A 24 -38.27 31.49 -13.44
C ASP A 24 -38.31 31.44 -11.90
N PHE A 25 -38.14 30.25 -11.30
CA PHE A 25 -38.08 30.09 -9.86
C PHE A 25 -36.86 30.80 -9.22
N ILE A 26 -35.70 30.74 -9.87
CA ILE A 26 -34.48 31.42 -9.41
C ILE A 26 -34.56 32.94 -9.69
N GLY A 27 -35.38 33.36 -10.63
CA GLY A 27 -35.55 34.77 -11.03
C GLY A 27 -34.50 35.24 -12.03
N ILE A 28 -33.97 34.32 -12.86
CA ILE A 28 -32.99 34.63 -13.91
C ILE A 28 -33.58 34.43 -15.31
N LYS A 29 -33.09 35.17 -16.28
CA LYS A 29 -33.51 35.04 -17.69
C LYS A 29 -32.58 34.16 -18.52
N ASP A 30 -31.35 34.07 -18.11
CA ASP A 30 -30.29 33.27 -18.73
C ASP A 30 -29.39 32.64 -17.65
N THR A 31 -28.96 31.41 -17.89
CA THR A 31 -27.98 30.73 -17.02
C THR A 31 -26.64 31.47 -16.91
N GLU A 32 -26.30 32.32 -17.88
CA GLU A 32 -25.12 33.18 -17.82
C GLU A 32 -25.17 34.19 -16.64
N GLU A 33 -26.34 34.54 -16.16
CA GLU A 33 -26.51 35.44 -15.03
C GLU A 33 -25.95 34.81 -13.71
N ILE A 34 -25.99 33.48 -13.61
CA ILE A 34 -25.40 32.75 -12.46
C ILE A 34 -23.89 32.98 -12.37
N TYR A 35 -23.27 33.23 -13.51
CA TYR A 35 -21.80 33.43 -13.59
C TYR A 35 -21.40 34.92 -13.61
N ALA A 36 -22.36 35.85 -13.42
CA ALA A 36 -22.11 37.30 -13.54
C ALA A 36 -21.02 37.82 -12.55
N TRP A 37 -20.82 37.14 -11.44
CA TRP A 37 -19.78 37.45 -10.46
C TRP A 37 -18.36 37.12 -10.92
N ILE A 38 -18.18 36.27 -11.96
CA ILE A 38 -16.88 35.96 -12.54
C ILE A 38 -16.45 37.13 -13.44
N PRO A 39 -15.30 37.77 -13.21
CA PRO A 39 -14.81 38.83 -14.09
C PRO A 39 -14.74 38.38 -15.55
N GLU A 40 -15.20 39.24 -16.47
CA GLU A 40 -15.31 38.89 -17.90
C GLU A 40 -13.98 38.38 -18.48
N LYS A 41 -12.84 38.94 -18.08
CA LYS A 41 -11.49 38.51 -18.52
C LYS A 41 -11.15 37.06 -18.16
N LEU A 42 -11.85 36.47 -17.19
CA LEU A 42 -11.63 35.08 -16.73
C LEU A 42 -12.69 34.13 -17.32
N ARG A 43 -13.73 34.68 -17.98
CA ARG A 43 -14.80 33.85 -18.52
C ARG A 43 -14.40 33.26 -19.85
N PHE A 44 -14.60 31.92 -19.99
CA PHE A 44 -14.29 31.19 -21.20
C PHE A 44 -15.47 31.29 -22.18
N ARG A 45 -15.33 32.05 -23.31
CA ARG A 45 -16.39 32.33 -24.25
C ARG A 45 -16.32 31.56 -25.56
N ARG A 46 -15.21 30.92 -25.86
CA ARG A 46 -15.05 30.12 -27.08
C ARG A 46 -15.41 28.67 -26.86
N ARG A 47 -15.72 27.93 -27.91
CA ARG A 47 -15.81 26.47 -27.83
C ARG A 47 -14.45 25.89 -27.47
N LEU A 48 -14.47 24.83 -26.65
CA LEU A 48 -13.30 24.03 -26.43
C LEU A 48 -12.88 23.36 -27.73
N ASP A 49 -11.60 23.31 -28.01
CA ASP A 49 -11.01 22.55 -29.13
C ASP A 49 -10.93 21.09 -28.72
N LEU A 50 -12.05 20.40 -28.83
CA LEU A 50 -12.19 18.99 -28.48
C LEU A 50 -12.34 18.17 -29.75
N PRO A 51 -11.86 16.93 -29.75
CA PRO A 51 -12.15 15.99 -30.83
C PRO A 51 -13.66 15.82 -31.06
N GLU A 52 -14.04 15.48 -32.28
CA GLU A 52 -15.44 15.14 -32.57
C GLU A 52 -15.86 13.91 -31.72
N PRO A 53 -17.10 13.93 -31.18
CA PRO A 53 -17.57 12.85 -30.34
C PRO A 53 -17.77 11.56 -31.14
N ILE A 54 -17.28 10.47 -30.59
CA ILE A 54 -17.59 9.11 -31.07
C ILE A 54 -19.02 8.79 -30.59
N ARG A 55 -19.96 8.59 -31.53
CA ARG A 55 -21.38 8.43 -31.22
C ARG A 55 -21.87 6.99 -31.17
N SER A 56 -21.09 6.08 -31.73
CA SER A 56 -21.40 4.65 -31.75
C SER A 56 -20.60 3.95 -30.65
N GLU A 57 -21.28 3.14 -29.83
CA GLU A 57 -20.62 2.30 -28.82
C GLU A 57 -19.59 1.38 -29.46
N ALA A 58 -19.92 0.74 -30.57
CA ALA A 58 -19.00 -0.15 -31.30
C ALA A 58 -17.76 0.59 -31.78
N GLU A 59 -17.90 1.82 -32.29
CA GLU A 59 -16.78 2.66 -32.73
C GLU A 59 -15.91 3.09 -31.55
N MET A 60 -16.53 3.52 -30.44
CA MET A 60 -15.84 3.89 -29.21
C MET A 60 -15.05 2.71 -28.65
N ARG A 61 -15.67 1.53 -28.56
CA ARG A 61 -15.02 0.30 -28.10
C ARG A 61 -13.82 -0.05 -28.97
N SER A 62 -13.99 -0.07 -30.29
CA SER A 62 -12.90 -0.35 -31.24
C SER A 62 -11.75 0.68 -31.13
N HIS A 63 -12.10 1.97 -30.91
CA HIS A 63 -11.11 3.02 -30.70
C HIS A 63 -10.28 2.78 -29.43
N LEU A 64 -10.93 2.49 -28.29
CA LEU A 64 -10.28 2.23 -27.02
C LEU A 64 -9.45 0.94 -27.06
N GLU A 65 -9.98 -0.14 -27.63
CA GLU A 65 -9.24 -1.41 -27.76
C GLU A 65 -7.94 -1.24 -28.56
N ARG A 66 -7.94 -0.43 -29.63
CA ARG A 66 -6.70 -0.12 -30.36
C ARG A 66 -5.64 0.60 -29.52
N ILE A 67 -6.07 1.43 -28.57
CA ILE A 67 -5.17 2.13 -27.66
C ILE A 67 -4.68 1.18 -26.56
N LEU A 68 -5.62 0.46 -25.94
CA LEU A 68 -5.32 -0.46 -24.84
C LEU A 68 -4.46 -1.64 -25.25
N ASN A 69 -4.62 -2.15 -26.49
CA ASN A 69 -3.81 -3.24 -27.04
C ASN A 69 -2.32 -2.85 -27.29
N LYS A 70 -1.93 -1.60 -26.99
CA LYS A 70 -0.52 -1.22 -26.92
C LYS A 70 0.11 -1.54 -25.56
N ASN A 71 -0.70 -1.75 -24.52
CA ASN A 71 -0.22 -2.20 -23.24
C ASN A 71 0.15 -3.68 -23.29
N VAL A 72 1.10 -4.04 -22.47
CA VAL A 72 1.50 -5.43 -22.26
C VAL A 72 1.20 -5.80 -20.82
N THR A 73 0.58 -6.95 -20.62
CA THR A 73 0.16 -7.42 -19.30
C THR A 73 1.02 -8.57 -18.81
N CYS A 74 0.96 -8.88 -17.50
CA CYS A 74 1.60 -10.05 -16.90
C CYS A 74 1.02 -11.40 -17.40
N LYS A 75 -0.04 -11.38 -18.23
CA LYS A 75 -0.53 -12.58 -18.93
C LYS A 75 0.25 -12.87 -20.20
N GLU A 76 0.94 -11.86 -20.74
CA GLU A 76 1.68 -11.93 -22.02
C GLU A 76 3.18 -11.93 -21.79
N TYR A 77 3.65 -11.27 -20.74
CA TYR A 77 5.05 -11.20 -20.34
C TYR A 77 5.21 -11.77 -18.93
N LEU A 78 6.30 -12.49 -18.71
CA LEU A 78 6.73 -12.85 -17.36
C LEU A 78 7.16 -11.56 -16.62
N SER A 79 6.82 -11.44 -15.35
CA SER A 79 7.18 -10.28 -14.54
C SER A 79 7.85 -10.72 -13.25
N PHE A 80 9.05 -10.20 -13.02
CA PHE A 80 9.80 -10.36 -11.77
C PHE A 80 9.93 -9.02 -11.05
N LEU A 81 9.01 -8.09 -11.32
CA LEU A 81 8.89 -6.82 -10.62
C LEU A 81 8.21 -7.01 -9.26
N GLY A 82 8.61 -6.20 -8.30
CA GLY A 82 8.07 -6.19 -6.94
C GLY A 82 8.14 -4.80 -6.31
N GLY A 83 8.83 -4.67 -5.17
CA GLY A 83 9.13 -3.39 -4.55
C GLY A 83 7.98 -2.71 -3.81
N GLY A 84 6.93 -3.47 -3.46
CA GLY A 84 5.78 -2.96 -2.71
C GLY A 84 4.43 -3.21 -3.35
N CYS A 85 4.40 -3.68 -4.62
CA CYS A 85 3.21 -4.18 -5.28
C CYS A 85 3.60 -5.45 -6.05
N TRP A 86 3.03 -6.59 -5.68
CA TRP A 86 3.49 -7.90 -6.11
C TRP A 86 2.41 -8.66 -6.87
N GLN A 87 2.82 -9.47 -7.83
CA GLN A 87 1.91 -10.32 -8.59
C GLN A 87 1.58 -11.57 -7.78
N HIS A 88 0.57 -11.50 -6.90
CA HIS A 88 -0.01 -12.64 -6.20
C HIS A 88 -1.26 -13.16 -6.91
N TYR A 89 -1.61 -14.41 -6.65
CA TYR A 89 -2.86 -14.97 -7.13
C TYR A 89 -4.04 -14.47 -6.30
N VAL A 90 -5.06 -13.94 -6.98
CA VAL A 90 -6.32 -13.53 -6.34
C VAL A 90 -7.38 -14.61 -6.63
N PRO A 91 -7.86 -15.33 -5.60
CA PRO A 91 -8.90 -16.34 -5.78
C PRO A 91 -10.22 -15.74 -6.29
N ALA A 92 -10.89 -16.43 -7.20
CA ALA A 92 -12.13 -15.95 -7.81
C ALA A 92 -13.25 -15.64 -6.78
N VAL A 93 -13.26 -16.31 -5.63
CA VAL A 93 -14.22 -16.02 -4.56
C VAL A 93 -14.02 -14.62 -3.96
N VAL A 94 -12.79 -14.12 -3.92
CA VAL A 94 -12.50 -12.74 -3.46
C VAL A 94 -13.16 -11.74 -4.40
N ASP A 95 -12.98 -11.92 -5.71
CA ASP A 95 -13.61 -11.07 -6.72
C ASP A 95 -15.16 -11.12 -6.65
N GLU A 96 -15.72 -12.31 -6.44
CA GLU A 96 -17.16 -12.49 -6.27
C GLU A 96 -17.69 -11.69 -5.06
N ILE A 97 -17.00 -11.76 -3.94
CA ILE A 97 -17.41 -11.09 -2.70
C ILE A 97 -17.26 -9.57 -2.83
N VAL A 98 -16.14 -9.05 -3.30
CA VAL A 98 -15.91 -7.60 -3.36
C VAL A 98 -16.75 -6.89 -4.42
N ASN A 99 -17.25 -7.61 -5.41
CA ASN A 99 -18.15 -7.06 -6.43
C ASN A 99 -19.63 -7.07 -6.03
N ARG A 100 -19.98 -7.60 -4.86
CA ARG A 100 -21.37 -7.58 -4.38
C ARG A 100 -21.79 -6.16 -4.03
N ALA A 101 -23.02 -5.81 -4.41
CA ALA A 101 -23.54 -4.45 -4.27
C ALA A 101 -23.50 -3.92 -2.82
N GLU A 102 -23.75 -4.79 -1.85
CA GLU A 102 -23.70 -4.44 -0.41
C GLU A 102 -22.30 -4.02 0.06
N PHE A 103 -21.23 -4.43 -0.62
CA PHE A 103 -19.86 -4.03 -0.26
C PHE A 103 -19.33 -2.87 -1.10
N VAL A 104 -19.68 -2.82 -2.39
CA VAL A 104 -19.16 -1.80 -3.31
C VAL A 104 -19.69 -0.40 -3.02
N THR A 105 -20.91 -0.28 -2.51
CA THR A 105 -21.60 1.01 -2.35
C THR A 105 -21.13 1.84 -1.16
N ALA A 106 -20.36 1.29 -0.24
CA ALA A 106 -19.90 1.99 0.93
C ALA A 106 -18.38 2.14 0.93
N TYR A 107 -17.94 3.22 1.51
CA TYR A 107 -16.57 3.45 1.91
C TYR A 107 -16.51 3.55 3.43
N CYS A 108 -15.33 3.52 4.00
CA CYS A 108 -15.18 3.77 5.42
C CYS A 108 -15.77 5.13 5.77
N GLY A 109 -16.80 5.12 6.57
CA GLY A 109 -17.58 6.31 6.85
C GLY A 109 -18.38 6.15 8.13
N GLY A 110 -19.36 6.94 8.31
CA GLY A 110 -20.12 6.98 9.52
C GLY A 110 -21.05 5.78 9.73
N THR A 111 -21.42 5.58 10.99
CA THR A 111 -22.36 4.56 11.47
C THR A 111 -23.68 4.53 10.70
N TYR A 112 -24.11 5.65 10.16
CA TYR A 112 -25.39 5.75 9.42
C TYR A 112 -25.37 5.18 8.00
N SER A 113 -24.18 4.94 7.42
CA SER A 113 -24.06 4.47 6.03
C SER A 113 -23.52 3.05 5.88
N ASP A 114 -22.75 2.57 6.85
CA ASP A 114 -21.94 1.36 6.75
C ASP A 114 -22.24 0.26 7.78
N LEU A 115 -23.33 0.39 8.51
CA LEU A 115 -23.70 -0.55 9.59
C LEU A 115 -23.65 -2.02 9.16
N GLY A 116 -24.13 -2.35 7.97
CA GLY A 116 -24.14 -3.72 7.46
C GLY A 116 -22.75 -4.32 7.19
N LYS A 117 -21.69 -3.52 7.23
CA LYS A 117 -20.31 -3.94 6.99
C LYS A 117 -19.47 -4.09 8.25
N PHE A 118 -19.97 -3.62 9.39
CA PHE A 118 -19.21 -3.62 10.64
C PHE A 118 -18.80 -5.03 11.06
N GLN A 119 -19.65 -6.02 10.85
CA GLN A 119 -19.30 -7.41 11.10
C GLN A 119 -18.14 -7.87 10.22
N ALA A 120 -18.22 -7.66 8.91
CA ALA A 120 -17.16 -8.08 7.98
C ALA A 120 -15.81 -7.40 8.31
N ARG A 121 -15.86 -6.13 8.72
CA ARG A 121 -14.66 -5.41 9.18
C ARG A 121 -14.14 -5.96 10.50
N PHE A 122 -15.01 -6.19 11.47
CA PHE A 122 -14.62 -6.78 12.75
C PHE A 122 -13.95 -8.15 12.57
N GLU A 123 -14.47 -8.99 11.66
CA GLU A 123 -13.86 -10.28 11.31
C GLU A 123 -12.47 -10.09 10.69
N PHE A 124 -12.31 -9.09 9.78
CA PHE A 124 -11.01 -8.74 9.25
C PHE A 124 -10.02 -8.32 10.34
N TYR A 125 -10.41 -7.40 11.21
CA TYR A 125 -9.53 -6.90 12.28
C TYR A 125 -9.15 -8.01 13.25
N SER A 126 -10.07 -8.90 13.57
CA SER A 126 -9.80 -10.05 14.43
C SER A 126 -8.78 -11.02 13.82
N MET A 127 -8.91 -11.35 12.53
CA MET A 127 -7.95 -12.20 11.83
C MET A 127 -6.57 -11.52 11.70
N MET A 128 -6.54 -10.23 11.41
CA MET A 128 -5.28 -9.48 11.34
C MET A 128 -4.63 -9.37 12.72
N GLY A 129 -5.38 -9.10 13.77
CA GLY A 129 -4.86 -9.04 15.14
C GLY A 129 -4.21 -10.36 15.55
N GLU A 130 -4.87 -11.50 15.27
CA GLU A 130 -4.31 -12.84 15.50
C GLU A 130 -3.02 -13.06 14.71
N MET A 131 -2.99 -12.70 13.42
CA MET A 131 -1.79 -12.82 12.59
C MET A 131 -0.63 -11.96 13.08
N LEU A 132 -0.93 -10.75 13.57
CA LEU A 132 0.07 -9.77 13.98
C LEU A 132 0.50 -9.93 15.45
N GLY A 133 -0.25 -10.69 16.25
CA GLY A 133 -0.02 -10.88 17.67
C GLY A 133 -0.35 -9.65 18.52
N VAL A 134 -1.32 -8.82 18.10
CA VAL A 134 -1.79 -7.62 18.81
C VAL A 134 -3.31 -7.51 18.78
N GLU A 135 -3.89 -6.76 19.74
CA GLU A 135 -5.33 -6.73 19.95
C GLU A 135 -6.04 -5.62 19.16
N ALA A 136 -5.36 -4.51 18.86
CA ALA A 136 -5.98 -3.35 18.22
C ALA A 136 -5.54 -3.22 16.75
N VAL A 137 -6.48 -3.35 15.82
CA VAL A 137 -6.27 -3.11 14.38
C VAL A 137 -7.26 -2.04 13.94
N SER A 138 -6.75 -0.97 13.35
CA SER A 138 -7.56 0.17 12.92
C SER A 138 -8.18 -0.01 11.53
N GLU A 139 -9.10 0.89 11.17
CA GLU A 139 -9.50 1.06 9.78
C GLU A 139 -8.30 1.15 8.84
N PRO A 140 -8.46 0.72 7.57
CA PRO A 140 -7.37 0.79 6.61
C PRO A 140 -7.09 2.23 6.21
N ILE A 141 -5.84 2.45 5.83
CA ILE A 141 -5.36 3.67 5.23
C ILE A 141 -4.96 3.42 3.77
N TYR A 142 -4.44 4.41 3.07
CA TYR A 142 -4.24 4.36 1.62
C TYR A 142 -3.23 3.28 1.18
N ASP A 143 -2.08 3.21 1.85
CA ASP A 143 -0.98 2.32 1.52
C ASP A 143 -0.01 2.14 2.70
N TRP A 144 0.98 1.26 2.56
CA TRP A 144 2.02 1.05 3.56
C TRP A 144 2.81 2.33 3.88
N ALA A 145 3.11 3.13 2.87
CA ALA A 145 3.90 4.35 3.05
C ALA A 145 3.18 5.35 3.97
N THR A 146 1.88 5.52 3.76
CA THR A 146 1.01 6.35 4.61
C THR A 146 0.88 5.76 6.01
N ALA A 147 0.70 4.43 6.11
CA ALA A 147 0.61 3.74 7.39
C ALA A 147 1.91 3.92 8.22
N ALA A 148 3.07 3.78 7.60
CA ALA A 148 4.36 4.01 8.24
C ALA A 148 4.54 5.47 8.70
N GLY A 149 4.22 6.44 7.83
CA GLY A 149 4.30 7.86 8.17
C GLY A 149 3.41 8.24 9.35
N PHE A 150 2.17 7.72 9.40
CA PHE A 150 1.27 7.95 10.53
C PHE A 150 1.74 7.26 11.80
N SER A 151 2.25 6.04 11.71
CA SER A 151 2.83 5.33 12.85
C SER A 151 4.01 6.10 13.49
N LEU A 152 4.87 6.70 12.65
CA LEU A 152 5.96 7.57 13.12
C LEU A 152 5.45 8.84 13.81
N ARG A 153 4.39 9.46 13.28
CA ARG A 153 3.74 10.61 13.90
C ARG A 153 3.03 10.25 15.21
N MET A 154 2.43 9.05 15.27
CA MET A 154 1.87 8.51 16.51
C MET A 154 2.96 8.35 17.57
N ALA A 155 4.10 7.76 17.24
CA ALA A 155 5.23 7.61 18.14
C ALA A 155 5.73 8.96 18.67
N ALA A 156 5.81 9.98 17.81
CA ALA A 156 6.19 11.33 18.22
C ALA A 156 5.23 11.92 19.25
N ARG A 157 3.92 11.72 19.09
CA ARG A 157 2.91 12.20 20.03
C ARG A 157 2.91 11.40 21.34
N VAL A 158 3.01 10.07 21.26
CA VAL A 158 3.07 9.18 22.44
C VAL A 158 4.24 9.54 23.34
N THR A 159 5.39 9.83 22.77
CA THR A 159 6.61 10.13 23.53
C THR A 159 6.81 11.60 23.83
N GLY A 160 6.14 12.50 23.11
CA GLY A 160 6.42 13.94 23.15
C GLY A 160 7.77 14.32 22.55
N ARG A 161 8.36 13.44 21.71
CA ARG A 161 9.68 13.59 21.08
C ARG A 161 9.53 13.77 19.57
N ASN A 162 10.58 14.13 18.85
CA ASN A 162 10.50 14.54 17.46
C ASN A 162 11.55 13.94 16.52
N GLU A 163 12.32 12.95 16.94
CA GLU A 163 13.26 12.22 16.09
C GLU A 163 12.79 10.78 15.87
N VAL A 164 12.81 10.28 14.64
CA VAL A 164 12.49 8.89 14.32
C VAL A 164 13.61 8.26 13.52
N LEU A 165 13.98 7.06 13.90
CA LEU A 165 15.01 6.27 13.23
C LEU A 165 14.34 5.30 12.25
N ILE A 166 14.82 5.25 11.02
CA ILE A 166 14.29 4.40 9.95
C ILE A 166 15.44 3.68 9.22
N PRO A 167 15.22 2.51 8.58
CA PRO A 167 16.27 1.86 7.81
C PRO A 167 16.67 2.69 6.58
N ALA A 168 17.98 2.76 6.29
CA ALA A 168 18.46 3.39 5.07
C ALA A 168 18.05 2.60 3.81
N GLN A 169 17.97 1.27 3.92
CA GLN A 169 17.48 0.34 2.88
C GLN A 169 15.95 0.26 2.88
N MET A 170 15.29 1.33 2.44
CA MET A 170 13.82 1.45 2.42
C MET A 170 13.35 1.76 0.99
N SER A 171 12.14 1.33 0.64
CA SER A 171 11.51 1.76 -0.61
C SER A 171 11.58 3.28 -0.78
N PRO A 172 12.13 3.79 -1.91
CA PRO A 172 12.23 5.23 -2.16
C PRO A 172 10.88 5.94 -2.13
N ASP A 173 9.83 5.28 -2.64
CA ASP A 173 8.46 5.82 -2.63
C ASP A 173 7.92 5.92 -1.22
N ARG A 174 8.14 4.88 -0.40
CA ARG A 174 7.75 4.88 1.02
C ARG A 174 8.48 5.97 1.79
N LEU A 175 9.77 6.12 1.57
CA LEU A 175 10.57 7.18 2.18
C LEU A 175 10.07 8.59 1.80
N ALA A 176 9.69 8.79 0.53
CA ALA A 176 9.17 10.07 0.05
C ALA A 176 7.86 10.45 0.77
N VAL A 177 6.94 9.51 0.94
CA VAL A 177 5.67 9.73 1.66
C VAL A 177 5.94 9.98 3.15
N ILE A 178 6.80 9.19 3.80
CA ILE A 178 7.19 9.39 5.20
C ILE A 178 7.74 10.81 5.39
N LYS A 179 8.66 11.25 4.54
CA LYS A 179 9.21 12.62 4.61
C LYS A 179 8.13 13.68 4.40
N THR A 180 7.22 13.47 3.46
CA THR A 180 6.12 14.40 3.21
C THR A 180 5.22 14.57 4.43
N GLN A 181 4.98 13.50 5.18
CA GLN A 181 4.13 13.53 6.37
C GLN A 181 4.85 14.01 7.63
N CYS A 182 6.14 13.76 7.75
CA CYS A 182 6.90 13.99 8.96
C CYS A 182 7.68 15.31 8.97
N GLN A 183 8.23 15.73 7.83
CA GLN A 183 9.28 16.75 7.76
C GLN A 183 8.94 18.16 7.26
N PRO A 184 7.72 18.60 6.97
CA PRO A 184 7.52 20.01 6.70
C PRO A 184 7.94 20.83 7.93
N GLU A 185 9.01 21.60 7.82
CA GLU A 185 9.57 22.39 8.93
C GLU A 185 8.60 23.45 9.46
N GLU A 186 7.68 23.89 8.60
CA GLU A 186 6.62 24.84 8.94
C GLU A 186 5.51 24.23 9.81
N MET A 187 5.47 22.91 9.93
CA MET A 187 4.50 22.23 10.81
C MET A 187 4.96 22.33 12.27
N ALA A 188 4.06 22.74 13.15
CA ALA A 188 4.30 22.79 14.59
C ALA A 188 4.76 21.45 15.20
N ASN A 189 4.42 20.33 14.53
CA ASN A 189 4.70 18.96 14.96
C ASN A 189 5.61 18.25 13.93
N SER A 190 6.61 18.94 13.41
CA SER A 190 7.61 18.34 12.51
C SER A 190 8.38 17.22 13.20
N VAL A 191 8.58 16.12 12.50
CA VAL A 191 9.30 14.93 12.98
C VAL A 191 10.51 14.71 12.09
N HIS A 192 11.70 14.67 12.68
CA HIS A 192 12.96 14.50 11.96
C HIS A 192 13.21 13.02 11.67
N VAL A 193 13.30 12.69 10.39
CA VAL A 193 13.54 11.32 9.90
C VAL A 193 15.04 11.10 9.73
N ILE A 194 15.58 10.16 10.49
CA ILE A 194 17.02 9.88 10.57
C ILE A 194 17.26 8.45 10.06
N PRO A 195 18.02 8.26 8.97
CA PRO A 195 18.32 6.92 8.48
C PRO A 195 19.33 6.21 9.39
N VAL A 196 19.12 4.92 9.61
CA VAL A 196 20.05 3.97 10.22
C VAL A 196 20.71 3.15 9.13
N ALA A 197 22.03 3.03 9.15
CA ALA A 197 22.77 2.25 8.17
C ALA A 197 22.40 0.76 8.22
N TYR A 198 22.74 0.04 7.18
CA TYR A 198 22.66 -1.41 7.12
C TYR A 198 24.05 -2.02 6.95
N ASP A 199 24.23 -3.24 7.40
CA ASP A 199 25.44 -4.01 7.16
C ASP A 199 25.52 -4.41 5.67
N GLU A 200 26.60 -4.02 4.99
CA GLU A 200 26.77 -4.21 3.54
C GLU A 200 26.82 -5.68 3.12
N LYS A 201 27.07 -6.62 4.02
CA LYS A 201 27.15 -8.05 3.71
C LYS A 201 25.80 -8.74 3.90
N THR A 202 25.09 -8.39 4.96
CA THR A 202 23.84 -9.05 5.32
C THR A 202 22.61 -8.29 4.87
N GLY A 203 22.72 -6.98 4.62
CA GLY A 203 21.59 -6.10 4.30
C GLY A 203 20.69 -5.77 5.49
N ARG A 204 21.00 -6.26 6.68
CA ARG A 204 20.24 -6.04 7.92
C ARG A 204 20.58 -4.70 8.56
N MET A 205 19.72 -4.21 9.43
CA MET A 205 19.98 -2.99 10.19
C MET A 205 21.28 -3.09 10.98
N ASP A 206 22.14 -2.07 10.88
CA ASP A 206 23.37 -1.97 11.66
C ASP A 206 23.02 -1.57 13.10
N MET A 207 23.13 -2.53 14.02
CA MET A 207 22.80 -2.33 15.43
C MET A 207 23.76 -1.37 16.16
N ASP A 208 25.00 -1.23 15.71
CA ASP A 208 25.94 -0.27 16.30
C ASP A 208 25.58 1.16 15.85
N ASP A 209 25.23 1.34 14.59
CA ASP A 209 24.72 2.62 14.08
C ASP A 209 23.38 2.98 14.73
N LEU A 210 22.45 2.04 14.86
CA LEU A 210 21.19 2.24 15.59
C LEU A 210 21.44 2.76 17.00
N ARG A 211 22.25 2.04 17.79
CA ARG A 211 22.55 2.43 19.17
C ARG A 211 23.24 3.78 19.27
N SER A 212 24.09 4.11 18.30
CA SER A 212 24.78 5.40 18.26
C SER A 212 23.84 6.60 18.02
N LYS A 213 22.71 6.36 17.34
CA LYS A 213 21.70 7.37 16.98
C LYS A 213 20.55 7.49 17.98
N LEU A 214 20.35 6.46 18.81
CA LEU A 214 19.35 6.50 19.88
C LEU A 214 19.69 7.60 20.89
N SER A 215 18.69 8.41 21.24
CA SER A 215 18.84 9.55 22.16
C SER A 215 17.53 9.81 22.93
N GLU A 216 17.58 10.72 23.89
CA GLU A 216 16.38 11.21 24.59
C GLU A 216 15.38 11.94 23.67
N LYS A 217 15.75 12.26 22.43
CA LYS A 217 14.88 12.85 21.43
C LYS A 217 14.21 11.80 20.53
N THR A 218 14.69 10.56 20.58
CA THR A 218 14.14 9.49 19.72
C THR A 218 12.73 9.14 20.17
N ALA A 219 11.78 9.38 19.27
CA ALA A 219 10.36 9.08 19.45
C ALA A 219 10.03 7.63 19.08
N GLY A 220 10.62 7.14 17.99
CA GLY A 220 10.38 5.79 17.51
C GLY A 220 11.51 5.25 16.65
N VAL A 221 11.59 3.92 16.60
CA VAL A 221 12.44 3.16 15.69
C VAL A 221 11.53 2.36 14.78
N TYR A 222 11.62 2.60 13.48
CA TYR A 222 10.91 1.87 12.44
C TYR A 222 11.85 0.93 11.70
N PHE A 223 11.44 -0.30 11.48
CA PHE A 223 12.13 -1.27 10.63
C PHE A 223 11.13 -2.20 9.94
N GLU A 224 11.59 -2.96 8.94
CA GLU A 224 10.72 -3.80 8.10
C GLU A 224 11.16 -5.26 8.16
N VAL A 225 10.19 -6.17 8.29
CA VAL A 225 10.41 -7.63 8.26
C VAL A 225 9.38 -8.30 7.36
N PRO A 226 9.73 -8.73 6.13
CA PRO A 226 11.02 -8.52 5.43
C PRO A 226 11.25 -7.05 5.02
N GLY A 227 12.52 -6.64 4.90
CA GLY A 227 12.91 -5.31 4.43
C GLY A 227 12.80 -5.16 2.91
N TYR A 228 13.02 -3.93 2.40
CA TYR A 228 12.89 -3.60 0.98
C TYR A 228 13.81 -4.41 0.06
N PHE A 229 15.01 -4.77 0.50
CA PHE A 229 15.90 -5.64 -0.26
C PHE A 229 15.54 -7.14 -0.18
N GLY A 230 14.39 -7.46 0.43
CA GLY A 230 13.93 -8.82 0.67
C GLY A 230 14.58 -9.51 1.88
N VAL A 231 15.43 -8.80 2.59
CA VAL A 231 16.20 -9.31 3.74
C VAL A 231 15.28 -9.49 4.96
N ILE A 232 15.50 -10.56 5.70
CA ILE A 232 14.86 -10.86 6.97
C ILE A 232 15.83 -10.49 8.10
N GLU A 233 15.40 -9.66 9.06
CA GLU A 233 16.17 -9.34 10.25
C GLU A 233 16.36 -10.59 11.13
N ASP A 234 17.58 -10.83 11.61
CA ASP A 234 17.89 -12.03 12.42
C ASP A 234 17.31 -11.94 13.82
N ASP A 235 17.29 -10.74 14.39
CA ASP A 235 16.87 -10.51 15.78
C ASP A 235 16.03 -9.23 15.87
N PRO A 236 14.78 -9.25 15.38
CA PRO A 236 13.87 -8.10 15.47
C PRO A 236 13.56 -7.73 16.93
N ALA A 237 13.62 -8.70 17.86
CA ALA A 237 13.44 -8.44 19.29
C ALA A 237 14.54 -7.55 19.87
N ALA A 238 15.78 -7.70 19.40
CA ALA A 238 16.89 -6.84 19.84
C ALA A 238 16.72 -5.39 19.37
N ILE A 239 16.11 -5.18 18.18
CA ILE A 239 15.78 -3.84 17.67
C ILE A 239 14.68 -3.20 18.54
N CYS A 240 13.60 -3.95 18.83
CA CYS A 240 12.53 -3.49 19.73
C CYS A 240 13.07 -3.16 21.13
N ALA A 241 13.90 -4.05 21.71
CA ALA A 241 14.50 -3.83 23.02
C ALA A 241 15.37 -2.55 23.05
N ALA A 242 16.20 -2.33 22.02
CA ALA A 242 17.00 -1.10 21.91
C ALA A 242 16.15 0.17 21.84
N ALA A 243 15.01 0.13 21.11
CA ALA A 243 14.06 1.23 21.10
C ALA A 243 13.47 1.49 22.49
N HIS A 244 13.01 0.44 23.18
CA HIS A 244 12.40 0.53 24.51
C HIS A 244 13.40 1.00 25.58
N GLU A 245 14.66 0.56 25.53
CA GLU A 245 15.72 1.03 26.43
C GLU A 245 15.93 2.55 26.32
N ALA A 246 15.76 3.11 25.13
CA ALA A 246 15.80 4.55 24.90
C ALA A 246 14.46 5.27 25.21
N GLY A 247 13.42 4.52 25.60
CA GLY A 247 12.06 5.03 25.81
C GLY A 247 11.37 5.48 24.51
N ALA A 248 11.76 4.89 23.39
CA ALA A 248 11.16 5.09 22.08
C ALA A 248 10.15 3.99 21.76
N VAL A 249 9.24 4.25 20.81
CA VAL A 249 8.25 3.28 20.32
C VAL A 249 8.87 2.38 19.27
N ALA A 250 8.68 1.06 19.38
CA ALA A 250 9.09 0.07 18.38
C ALA A 250 7.99 -0.07 17.32
N ILE A 251 8.30 0.27 16.06
CA ILE A 251 7.36 0.25 14.93
C ILE A 251 7.87 -0.74 13.89
N VAL A 252 7.04 -1.72 13.54
CA VAL A 252 7.41 -2.77 12.58
C VAL A 252 6.55 -2.70 11.33
N GLY A 253 7.21 -2.59 10.18
CA GLY A 253 6.60 -2.74 8.87
C GLY A 253 6.58 -4.19 8.41
N VAL A 254 5.43 -4.72 7.96
CA VAL A 254 5.34 -6.10 7.50
C VAL A 254 4.58 -6.24 6.20
N ASP A 255 5.01 -7.19 5.39
CA ASP A 255 4.18 -7.79 4.36
C ASP A 255 3.40 -8.96 4.99
N PRO A 256 2.08 -8.85 5.19
CA PRO A 256 1.34 -9.80 6.02
C PRO A 256 1.36 -11.25 5.50
N ILE A 257 1.59 -11.48 4.20
CA ILE A 257 1.73 -12.84 3.68
C ILE A 257 2.99 -13.55 4.23
N SER A 258 3.99 -12.78 4.68
CA SER A 258 5.20 -13.35 5.29
C SER A 258 4.93 -14.02 6.64
N LEU A 259 3.86 -13.62 7.31
CA LEU A 259 3.46 -14.15 8.61
C LEU A 259 2.92 -15.59 8.55
N GLY A 260 2.78 -16.15 7.35
CA GLY A 260 2.59 -17.58 7.18
C GLY A 260 3.81 -18.42 7.61
N VAL A 261 5.00 -17.83 7.63
CA VAL A 261 6.28 -18.51 7.96
C VAL A 261 7.19 -17.73 8.91
N LEU A 262 6.96 -16.43 9.10
CA LEU A 262 7.70 -15.60 10.05
C LEU A 262 6.87 -15.36 11.30
N ASP A 263 7.56 -15.12 12.41
CA ASP A 263 6.90 -14.83 13.69
C ASP A 263 6.16 -13.50 13.66
N ALA A 264 5.05 -13.45 14.39
CA ALA A 264 4.21 -12.26 14.50
C ALA A 264 4.95 -11.11 15.22
N PRO A 265 4.87 -9.87 14.74
CA PRO A 265 5.55 -8.74 15.38
C PRO A 265 5.19 -8.50 16.84
N GLY A 266 3.97 -8.82 17.25
CA GLY A 266 3.57 -8.77 18.66
C GLY A 266 4.38 -9.70 19.56
N ASN A 267 4.86 -10.84 19.03
CA ASN A 267 5.64 -11.84 19.80
C ASN A 267 7.06 -11.37 20.12
N TYR A 268 7.60 -10.41 19.37
CA TYR A 268 8.89 -9.79 19.64
C TYR A 268 8.78 -8.33 20.09
N ASP A 269 7.63 -8.02 20.72
CA ASP A 269 7.38 -6.79 21.47
C ASP A 269 7.26 -5.51 20.63
N ALA A 270 6.82 -5.60 19.37
CA ALA A 270 6.43 -4.44 18.59
C ALA A 270 5.26 -3.68 19.26
N ASP A 271 5.34 -2.36 19.31
CA ASP A 271 4.28 -1.51 19.87
C ASP A 271 3.24 -1.14 18.82
N ILE A 272 3.70 -0.77 17.63
CA ILE A 272 2.88 -0.43 16.46
C ILE A 272 3.38 -1.25 15.27
N ILE A 273 2.44 -1.78 14.50
CA ILE A 273 2.70 -2.59 13.32
C ILE A 273 1.96 -1.96 12.15
N CYS A 274 2.61 -1.85 11.00
CA CYS A 274 1.98 -1.34 9.80
C CYS A 274 2.40 -2.14 8.56
N GLY A 275 1.64 -2.00 7.48
CA GLY A 275 1.93 -2.73 6.25
C GLY A 275 0.91 -2.45 5.17
N ASP A 276 0.82 -3.35 4.20
CA ASP A 276 -0.15 -3.29 3.10
C ASP A 276 -0.90 -4.61 2.94
N LEU A 277 -2.17 -4.53 2.59
CA LEU A 277 -3.04 -5.69 2.36
C LEU A 277 -2.95 -6.26 0.94
N GLN A 278 -2.12 -5.68 0.06
CA GLN A 278 -2.08 -6.04 -1.35
C GLN A 278 -1.81 -7.54 -1.56
N SER A 279 -0.93 -8.13 -0.77
CA SER A 279 -0.62 -9.56 -0.84
C SER A 279 -1.74 -10.49 -0.33
N LEU A 280 -2.78 -9.94 0.32
CA LEU A 280 -3.93 -10.67 0.85
C LEU A 280 -5.16 -10.57 -0.09
N GLY A 281 -4.99 -10.92 -1.36
CA GLY A 281 -6.10 -11.01 -2.31
C GLY A 281 -6.52 -9.69 -2.95
N VAL A 282 -5.65 -8.69 -3.02
CA VAL A 282 -5.89 -7.44 -3.75
C VAL A 282 -5.11 -7.47 -5.07
N HIS A 283 -5.79 -7.21 -6.19
CA HIS A 283 -5.14 -7.11 -7.49
C HIS A 283 -4.15 -5.94 -7.55
N MET A 284 -3.12 -6.03 -8.37
CA MET A 284 -2.09 -4.98 -8.50
C MET A 284 -2.63 -3.64 -9.01
N TYR A 285 -3.69 -3.63 -9.82
CA TYR A 285 -4.27 -2.40 -10.41
C TYR A 285 -3.21 -1.43 -10.97
N CYS A 286 -2.30 -1.96 -11.78
CA CYS A 286 -1.18 -1.22 -12.37
C CYS A 286 -0.23 -0.57 -11.33
N GLY A 287 -0.07 -1.18 -10.18
CA GLY A 287 0.76 -0.68 -9.08
C GLY A 287 0.02 0.20 -8.06
N GLY A 288 -1.30 0.44 -8.25
CA GLY A 288 -2.12 1.26 -7.36
C GLY A 288 -3.16 0.48 -6.54
N GLY A 289 -3.14 -0.85 -6.59
CA GLY A 289 -4.02 -1.70 -5.79
C GLY A 289 -3.47 -1.91 -4.38
N GLN A 290 -3.57 -0.90 -3.52
CA GLN A 290 -2.98 -0.91 -2.19
C GLN A 290 -4.00 -0.54 -1.11
N SER A 291 -3.74 -1.00 0.12
CA SER A 291 -4.52 -0.68 1.29
C SER A 291 -3.64 -0.87 2.54
N GLY A 292 -3.19 0.23 3.11
CA GLY A 292 -2.37 0.20 4.31
C GLY A 292 -3.17 -0.18 5.55
N PHE A 293 -2.52 -0.75 6.54
CA PHE A 293 -3.09 -0.99 7.86
C PHE A 293 -2.16 -0.48 8.97
N ILE A 294 -2.74 -0.15 10.11
CA ILE A 294 -2.04 0.16 11.36
C ILE A 294 -2.65 -0.71 12.47
N ALA A 295 -1.79 -1.43 13.16
CA ALA A 295 -2.17 -2.25 14.31
C ALA A 295 -1.25 -1.92 15.49
N MET A 296 -1.68 -2.20 16.72
CA MET A 296 -0.94 -1.82 17.92
C MET A 296 -1.39 -2.61 19.13
N LYS A 297 -0.61 -2.56 20.18
CA LYS A 297 -1.05 -3.00 21.51
C LYS A 297 -2.30 -2.21 21.93
N ASP A 298 -3.30 -2.86 22.54
CA ASP A 298 -4.51 -2.19 23.07
C ASP A 298 -4.20 -1.41 24.35
N GLU A 299 -3.33 -0.41 24.22
CA GLU A 299 -2.99 0.52 25.28
C GLU A 299 -3.51 1.92 24.91
N GLU A 300 -4.12 2.63 25.87
CA GLU A 300 -4.71 3.95 25.66
C GLU A 300 -3.74 4.95 24.98
N LYS A 301 -2.44 4.89 25.33
CA LYS A 301 -1.41 5.76 24.77
C LYS A 301 -1.21 5.57 23.25
N TYR A 302 -1.46 4.37 22.71
CA TYR A 302 -1.36 4.10 21.27
C TYR A 302 -2.71 4.31 20.58
N VAL A 303 -3.76 3.68 21.09
CA VAL A 303 -5.11 3.75 20.52
C VAL A 303 -5.61 5.20 20.48
N GLY A 304 -5.38 5.99 21.55
CA GLY A 304 -5.77 7.39 21.63
C GLY A 304 -5.02 8.33 20.65
N GLU A 305 -3.89 7.89 20.11
CA GLU A 305 -3.12 8.65 19.10
C GLU A 305 -3.37 8.18 17.66
N CYS A 306 -4.10 7.07 17.47
CA CYS A 306 -4.45 6.58 16.15
C CYS A 306 -5.47 7.50 15.48
N PRO A 307 -5.24 7.97 14.25
CA PRO A 307 -6.16 8.86 13.53
C PRO A 307 -7.32 8.13 12.86
N LEU A 308 -7.43 6.83 13.02
CA LEU A 308 -8.37 5.96 12.34
C LEU A 308 -9.38 5.37 13.31
N ALA A 309 -10.55 4.97 12.82
CA ALA A 309 -11.57 4.32 13.62
C ALA A 309 -11.24 2.85 13.93
N PHE A 310 -11.87 2.34 14.96
CA PHE A 310 -11.85 0.94 15.34
C PHE A 310 -13.29 0.43 15.45
N TYR A 311 -13.51 -0.84 15.16
CA TYR A 311 -14.80 -1.50 15.28
C TYR A 311 -14.74 -2.59 16.35
N THR A 312 -15.79 -2.69 17.12
CA THR A 312 -15.83 -3.58 18.27
C THR A 312 -17.18 -4.29 18.39
N LEU A 313 -17.18 -5.37 19.13
CA LEU A 313 -18.40 -6.06 19.56
C LEU A 313 -18.95 -5.35 20.80
N VAL A 314 -20.23 -5.01 20.76
CA VAL A 314 -20.92 -4.33 21.87
C VAL A 314 -22.18 -5.09 22.26
N GLU A 315 -22.56 -4.97 23.54
CA GLU A 315 -23.87 -5.43 23.99
C GLU A 315 -24.90 -4.31 23.79
N THR A 316 -26.01 -4.65 23.12
CA THR A 316 -27.12 -3.74 22.87
C THR A 316 -28.00 -3.59 24.12
N VAL A 317 -28.86 -2.57 24.15
CA VAL A 317 -29.81 -2.33 25.24
C VAL A 317 -30.76 -3.51 25.51
N ASP A 318 -30.95 -4.37 24.54
CA ASP A 318 -31.79 -5.58 24.63
C ASP A 318 -30.98 -6.83 25.02
N GLY A 319 -29.70 -6.69 25.37
CA GLY A 319 -28.83 -7.80 25.77
C GLY A 319 -28.37 -8.68 24.61
N GLN A 320 -28.44 -8.20 23.37
CA GLN A 320 -27.91 -8.88 22.18
C GLN A 320 -26.51 -8.33 21.84
N PHE A 321 -25.72 -9.06 21.12
CA PHE A 321 -24.47 -8.56 20.58
C PHE A 321 -24.69 -7.82 19.26
N GLY A 322 -23.98 -6.72 19.11
CA GLY A 322 -23.94 -5.92 17.90
C GLY A 322 -22.52 -5.44 17.59
N TYR A 323 -22.34 -4.90 16.41
CA TYR A 323 -21.06 -4.33 15.99
C TYR A 323 -21.18 -2.81 15.95
N ALA A 324 -20.20 -2.11 16.51
CA ALA A 324 -20.18 -0.66 16.58
C ALA A 324 -18.79 -0.11 16.38
N GLU A 325 -18.75 1.14 15.96
CA GLU A 325 -17.54 1.94 15.99
C GLU A 325 -17.16 2.25 17.45
N MET A 326 -15.86 2.23 17.74
CA MET A 326 -15.34 2.55 19.07
C MET A 326 -15.64 4.02 19.43
N LEU A 327 -15.89 4.26 20.71
CA LEU A 327 -16.21 5.60 21.21
C LEU A 327 -15.10 6.61 20.87
N PRO A 328 -15.48 7.85 20.46
CA PRO A 328 -14.53 8.90 20.09
C PRO A 328 -13.51 9.26 21.18
N GLU A 329 -13.86 9.03 22.45
CA GLU A 329 -12.95 9.28 23.59
C GLU A 329 -11.71 8.40 23.57
N ARG A 330 -11.76 7.22 22.92
CA ARG A 330 -10.62 6.31 22.80
C ARG A 330 -9.77 6.56 21.58
N THR A 331 -10.23 7.33 20.62
CA THR A 331 -9.52 7.58 19.35
C THR A 331 -9.52 9.07 19.01
N SER A 332 -8.64 9.50 18.13
CA SER A 332 -8.64 10.88 17.63
C SER A 332 -9.55 11.09 16.42
N TYR A 333 -10.17 10.04 15.89
CA TYR A 333 -10.90 10.05 14.61
C TYR A 333 -12.01 11.10 14.56
N GLU A 334 -12.89 11.17 15.55
CA GLU A 334 -14.02 12.11 15.60
C GLU A 334 -13.76 13.35 16.49
N ALA A 335 -12.54 13.53 16.92
CA ALA A 335 -12.19 14.62 17.85
C ALA A 335 -12.24 16.03 17.20
N ARG A 336 -12.63 16.16 15.92
CA ARG A 336 -12.78 17.42 15.16
C ARG A 336 -11.53 18.28 15.25
N ASP A 337 -11.62 19.47 15.87
CA ASP A 337 -10.49 20.42 16.02
C ASP A 337 -9.33 19.84 16.85
N LYS A 338 -9.57 18.78 17.60
CA LYS A 338 -8.56 18.06 18.39
C LYS A 338 -8.05 16.80 17.67
N GLY A 339 -8.56 16.51 16.48
CA GLY A 339 -8.10 15.39 15.67
C GLY A 339 -6.60 15.52 15.39
N LYS A 340 -5.90 14.40 15.45
CA LYS A 340 -4.43 14.38 15.38
C LYS A 340 -3.93 14.49 13.95
N ASP A 341 -4.37 13.60 13.11
CA ASP A 341 -4.11 13.58 11.69
C ASP A 341 -5.46 13.41 10.98
N TRP A 342 -5.51 13.74 9.70
CA TRP A 342 -6.75 13.61 8.95
C TRP A 342 -6.60 12.56 7.85
N VAL A 343 -7.60 11.68 7.77
CA VAL A 343 -7.75 10.68 6.71
C VAL A 343 -9.06 10.94 6.00
N GLY A 344 -9.02 11.01 4.68
CA GLY A 344 -10.22 11.08 3.85
C GLY A 344 -10.86 9.71 3.65
N THR A 345 -11.37 9.45 2.47
CA THR A 345 -11.94 8.15 2.10
C THR A 345 -10.88 7.06 2.24
N ALA A 346 -11.10 6.13 3.14
CA ALA A 346 -10.23 4.99 3.34
C ALA A 346 -10.54 3.84 2.35
N SER A 347 -9.64 2.87 2.27
CA SER A 347 -9.72 1.74 1.33
C SER A 347 -10.49 0.53 1.90
N GLY A 348 -11.65 0.79 2.54
CA GLY A 348 -12.40 -0.20 3.31
C GLY A 348 -12.83 -1.45 2.54
N LEU A 349 -13.05 -1.37 1.24
CA LEU A 349 -13.40 -2.54 0.42
C LEU A 349 -12.28 -3.60 0.42
N TRP A 350 -11.03 -3.17 0.48
CA TRP A 350 -9.89 -4.10 0.47
C TRP A 350 -9.73 -4.87 1.77
N THR A 351 -10.27 -4.39 2.89
CA THR A 351 -10.33 -5.18 4.12
C THR A 351 -11.24 -6.38 3.97
N ILE A 352 -12.33 -6.24 3.20
CA ILE A 352 -13.26 -7.33 2.88
C ILE A 352 -12.58 -8.33 1.92
N ALA A 353 -11.81 -7.85 0.95
CA ALA A 353 -10.98 -8.71 0.10
C ALA A 353 -10.00 -9.55 0.93
N ALA A 354 -9.26 -8.90 1.83
CA ALA A 354 -8.31 -9.56 2.72
C ALA A 354 -8.98 -10.55 3.68
N ALA A 355 -10.14 -10.19 4.23
CA ALA A 355 -10.94 -11.10 5.06
C ALA A 355 -11.36 -12.35 4.30
N ALA A 356 -11.88 -12.19 3.09
CA ALA A 356 -12.27 -13.31 2.23
C ALA A 356 -11.06 -14.20 1.89
N TYR A 357 -9.92 -13.59 1.58
CA TYR A 357 -8.66 -14.28 1.30
C TYR A 357 -8.18 -15.09 2.51
N MET A 358 -8.04 -14.44 3.67
CA MET A 358 -7.58 -15.09 4.90
C MET A 358 -8.54 -16.22 5.34
N SER A 359 -9.85 -16.00 5.22
CA SER A 359 -10.87 -17.02 5.54
C SER A 359 -10.77 -18.24 4.62
N LEU A 360 -10.46 -18.02 3.32
CA LEU A 360 -10.25 -19.12 2.37
C LEU A 360 -8.97 -19.90 2.67
N MET A 361 -7.90 -19.18 2.94
CA MET A 361 -6.57 -19.77 3.14
C MET A 361 -6.46 -20.46 4.50
N GLY A 362 -6.94 -19.83 5.54
CA GLY A 362 -6.70 -20.25 6.92
C GLY A 362 -5.22 -20.33 7.28
N PRO A 363 -4.86 -20.71 8.51
CA PRO A 363 -3.46 -20.79 8.95
C PRO A 363 -2.61 -21.71 8.07
N GLN A 364 -3.16 -22.86 7.68
CA GLN A 364 -2.46 -23.83 6.84
C GLN A 364 -2.17 -23.26 5.45
N GLY A 365 -3.15 -22.66 4.79
CA GLY A 365 -2.95 -22.08 3.45
C GLY A 365 -1.98 -20.91 3.47
N MET A 366 -2.00 -20.07 4.52
CA MET A 366 -1.02 -19.00 4.72
C MET A 366 0.39 -19.55 4.88
N GLN A 367 0.56 -20.66 5.63
CA GLN A 367 1.85 -21.33 5.75
C GLN A 367 2.30 -21.90 4.40
N GLU A 368 1.45 -22.64 3.68
CA GLU A 368 1.78 -23.24 2.38
C GLU A 368 2.20 -22.19 1.35
N ILE A 369 1.55 -21.03 1.32
CA ILE A 369 1.96 -19.89 0.47
C ILE A 369 3.29 -19.34 0.92
N GLY A 370 3.48 -19.03 2.20
CA GLY A 370 4.74 -18.51 2.72
C GLY A 370 5.93 -19.43 2.40
N GLU A 371 5.76 -20.74 2.59
CA GLU A 371 6.77 -21.75 2.23
C GLU A 371 7.05 -21.75 0.71
N THR A 372 6.01 -21.64 -0.12
CA THR A 372 6.16 -21.59 -1.58
C THR A 372 6.95 -20.38 -2.03
N LEU A 373 6.68 -19.21 -1.45
CA LEU A 373 7.41 -17.97 -1.73
C LEU A 373 8.91 -18.11 -1.42
N VAL A 374 9.24 -18.60 -0.23
CA VAL A 374 10.64 -18.84 0.19
C VAL A 374 11.32 -19.87 -0.73
N GLN A 375 10.62 -20.95 -1.09
CA GLN A 375 11.15 -21.98 -1.98
C GLN A 375 11.45 -21.44 -3.38
N ASN A 376 10.51 -20.69 -3.97
CA ASN A 376 10.69 -20.11 -5.30
C ASN A 376 11.84 -19.10 -5.32
N ALA A 377 11.90 -18.20 -4.34
CA ALA A 377 12.97 -17.22 -4.23
C ALA A 377 14.33 -17.89 -4.02
N SER A 378 14.43 -18.87 -3.12
CA SER A 378 15.66 -19.60 -2.84
C SER A 378 16.13 -20.41 -4.05
N PHE A 379 15.20 -21.03 -4.77
CA PHE A 379 15.53 -21.78 -5.99
C PHE A 379 16.03 -20.85 -7.10
N ALA A 380 15.37 -19.72 -7.31
CA ALA A 380 15.80 -18.71 -8.28
C ALA A 380 17.17 -18.14 -7.92
N LYS A 381 17.41 -17.78 -6.67
CA LYS A 381 18.68 -17.28 -6.15
C LYS A 381 19.81 -18.25 -6.46
N LYS A 382 19.63 -19.53 -6.15
CA LYS A 382 20.63 -20.57 -6.45
C LYS A 382 20.97 -20.65 -7.94
N LEU A 383 19.99 -20.63 -8.83
CA LEU A 383 20.24 -20.73 -10.28
C LEU A 383 20.86 -19.45 -10.88
N ILE A 384 20.51 -18.28 -10.32
CA ILE A 384 21.08 -16.99 -10.75
C ILE A 384 22.55 -16.90 -10.35
N ASP A 385 22.94 -17.38 -9.18
CA ASP A 385 24.34 -17.42 -8.73
C ASP A 385 25.24 -18.37 -9.56
N GLU A 386 24.65 -19.27 -10.34
CA GLU A 386 25.38 -20.10 -11.31
C GLU A 386 25.74 -19.35 -12.62
N ILE A 387 25.21 -18.13 -12.83
CA ILE A 387 25.46 -17.34 -14.04
C ILE A 387 26.79 -16.58 -13.92
N PRO A 388 27.76 -16.76 -14.82
CA PRO A 388 29.02 -16.06 -14.75
C PRO A 388 28.86 -14.53 -14.74
N GLY A 389 29.43 -13.86 -13.77
CA GLY A 389 29.37 -12.41 -13.66
C GLY A 389 28.11 -11.85 -12.99
N VAL A 390 27.18 -12.69 -12.60
CA VAL A 390 25.97 -12.33 -11.84
C VAL A 390 26.11 -12.87 -10.42
N GLU A 391 25.72 -12.10 -9.42
CA GLU A 391 25.71 -12.54 -8.03
C GLU A 391 24.49 -12.01 -7.29
N THR A 392 23.92 -12.80 -6.40
CA THR A 392 22.87 -12.31 -5.50
C THR A 392 23.51 -11.67 -4.28
N LYS A 393 22.96 -10.54 -3.86
CA LYS A 393 23.37 -9.88 -2.62
C LYS A 393 22.62 -10.46 -1.44
N PHE A 394 23.25 -10.37 -0.26
CA PHE A 394 22.70 -10.75 1.03
C PHE A 394 22.39 -12.26 1.18
N ASP A 395 22.30 -12.73 2.39
CA ASP A 395 22.20 -14.17 2.71
C ASP A 395 20.76 -14.66 2.89
N SER A 396 19.85 -13.80 3.34
CA SER A 396 18.45 -14.14 3.56
C SER A 396 17.53 -13.57 2.50
N THR A 397 16.39 -14.22 2.27
CA THR A 397 15.34 -13.72 1.38
C THR A 397 13.97 -14.32 1.75
N PHE A 398 12.91 -13.55 1.56
CA PHE A 398 11.54 -14.07 1.62
C PHE A 398 11.00 -14.35 0.21
N LYS A 399 10.63 -13.33 -0.54
CA LYS A 399 10.15 -13.43 -1.94
C LYS A 399 10.89 -12.50 -2.89
N GLU A 400 11.72 -11.59 -2.36
CA GLU A 400 12.49 -10.64 -3.12
C GLU A 400 13.97 -10.75 -2.74
N PHE A 401 14.84 -10.45 -3.68
CA PHE A 401 16.28 -10.34 -3.42
C PHE A 401 16.97 -9.47 -4.47
N VAL A 402 18.13 -8.94 -4.10
CA VAL A 402 18.95 -8.08 -4.96
C VAL A 402 19.91 -8.92 -5.79
N VAL A 403 19.94 -8.68 -7.09
CA VAL A 403 20.89 -9.28 -8.05
C VAL A 403 21.82 -8.20 -8.57
N ASN A 404 23.14 -8.42 -8.48
CA ASN A 404 24.18 -7.52 -8.95
C ASN A 404 24.78 -8.02 -10.27
N PHE A 405 25.02 -7.08 -11.18
CA PHE A 405 25.51 -7.32 -12.55
C PHE A 405 26.85 -6.64 -12.85
N ASP A 406 27.54 -6.04 -11.87
CA ASP A 406 28.78 -5.28 -12.11
C ASP A 406 29.83 -6.04 -12.92
N LYS A 407 29.98 -7.35 -12.64
CA LYS A 407 30.99 -8.19 -13.30
C LYS A 407 30.62 -8.55 -14.74
N THR A 408 29.40 -8.26 -15.19
CA THR A 408 28.99 -8.48 -16.60
C THR A 408 29.44 -7.35 -17.51
N GLY A 409 29.77 -6.18 -16.96
CA GLY A 409 30.08 -4.96 -17.69
C GLY A 409 28.87 -4.30 -18.35
N LYS A 410 27.65 -4.72 -18.02
CA LYS A 410 26.38 -4.16 -18.52
C LYS A 410 25.64 -3.43 -17.41
N THR A 411 24.86 -2.43 -17.80
CA THR A 411 23.94 -1.75 -16.90
C THR A 411 22.65 -2.55 -16.73
N VAL A 412 21.96 -2.35 -15.59
CA VAL A 412 20.62 -2.91 -15.37
C VAL A 412 19.65 -2.49 -16.47
N ALA A 413 19.74 -1.25 -16.95
CA ALA A 413 18.90 -0.75 -18.02
C ALA A 413 19.06 -1.55 -19.32
N GLU A 414 20.31 -1.85 -19.73
CA GLU A 414 20.61 -2.66 -20.93
C GLU A 414 20.11 -4.11 -20.76
N ILE A 415 20.29 -4.70 -19.58
CA ILE A 415 19.80 -6.06 -19.28
C ILE A 415 18.28 -6.09 -19.33
N ASN A 416 17.59 -5.14 -18.68
CA ASN A 416 16.14 -5.05 -18.67
C ASN A 416 15.55 -4.80 -20.08
N GLU A 417 16.24 -4.03 -20.94
CA GLU A 417 15.84 -3.85 -22.34
C GLU A 417 15.93 -5.16 -23.12
N ALA A 418 17.03 -5.90 -22.95
CA ALA A 418 17.23 -7.20 -23.59
C ALA A 418 16.23 -8.27 -23.10
N LEU A 419 15.88 -8.26 -21.81
CA LEU A 419 14.83 -9.12 -21.24
C LEU A 419 13.44 -8.77 -21.80
N ARG A 420 13.10 -7.47 -21.92
CA ARG A 420 11.82 -7.04 -22.51
C ARG A 420 11.67 -7.51 -23.95
N ALA A 421 12.75 -7.52 -24.73
CA ALA A 421 12.74 -8.08 -26.10
C ALA A 421 12.40 -9.58 -26.10
N ARG A 422 12.58 -10.27 -24.98
CA ARG A 422 12.22 -11.69 -24.74
C ARG A 422 10.91 -11.87 -23.98
N LYS A 423 10.12 -10.81 -23.86
CA LYS A 423 8.84 -10.79 -23.11
C LYS A 423 9.01 -11.04 -21.60
N ILE A 424 10.07 -10.52 -21.01
CA ILE A 424 10.35 -10.63 -19.59
C ILE A 424 10.54 -9.22 -19.02
N TYR A 425 9.80 -8.87 -17.98
CA TYR A 425 10.10 -7.77 -17.09
C TYR A 425 11.06 -8.26 -16.01
N GLY A 426 12.29 -7.76 -16.04
CA GLY A 426 13.32 -8.07 -15.05
C GLY A 426 13.10 -7.38 -13.72
N GLY A 427 14.17 -7.24 -12.91
CA GLY A 427 14.09 -6.59 -11.62
C GLY A 427 14.01 -5.06 -11.71
N ILE A 428 13.60 -4.45 -10.60
CA ILE A 428 13.62 -2.99 -10.43
C ILE A 428 15.06 -2.50 -10.34
N ASP A 429 15.43 -1.53 -11.17
CA ASP A 429 16.77 -0.94 -11.16
C ASP A 429 17.01 -0.14 -9.87
N LEU A 430 18.00 -0.57 -9.09
CA LEU A 430 18.40 0.05 -7.82
C LEU A 430 19.60 1.00 -7.98
N SER A 431 20.26 1.03 -9.14
CA SER A 431 21.55 1.69 -9.34
C SER A 431 21.55 3.20 -9.10
N GLN A 432 20.39 3.85 -9.24
CA GLN A 432 20.25 5.29 -8.99
C GLN A 432 19.93 5.61 -7.53
N GLN A 433 19.07 4.80 -6.90
CA GLN A 433 18.66 5.02 -5.51
C GLN A 433 19.71 4.50 -4.51
N TYR A 434 20.42 3.44 -4.87
CA TYR A 434 21.42 2.77 -4.05
C TYR A 434 22.73 2.57 -4.84
N PRO A 435 23.45 3.66 -5.15
CA PRO A 435 24.67 3.60 -5.98
C PRO A 435 25.77 2.74 -5.34
N GLU A 436 25.77 2.54 -4.04
CA GLU A 436 26.68 1.65 -3.31
C GLU A 436 26.48 0.18 -3.67
N LEU A 437 25.31 -0.22 -4.16
CA LEU A 437 25.05 -1.57 -4.65
C LEU A 437 25.51 -1.79 -6.09
N GLY A 438 26.03 -0.77 -6.77
CA GLY A 438 26.45 -0.86 -8.17
C GLY A 438 25.29 -1.12 -9.14
N GLN A 439 25.53 -1.86 -10.19
CA GLN A 439 24.51 -2.26 -11.17
C GLN A 439 23.67 -3.40 -10.59
N SER A 440 22.73 -3.06 -9.72
CA SER A 440 21.89 -4.02 -9.01
C SER A 440 20.40 -3.80 -9.30
N ALA A 441 19.66 -4.90 -9.30
CA ALA A 441 18.21 -4.88 -9.45
C ALA A 441 17.51 -5.76 -8.42
N LEU A 442 16.31 -5.34 -7.96
CA LEU A 442 15.46 -6.10 -7.06
C LEU A 442 14.52 -6.99 -7.87
N TYR A 443 14.62 -8.30 -7.68
CA TYR A 443 13.79 -9.31 -8.31
C TYR A 443 12.79 -9.89 -7.31
N CYS A 444 11.58 -10.20 -7.78
CA CYS A 444 10.49 -10.77 -6.98
C CYS A 444 10.03 -12.12 -7.55
N PHE A 445 9.80 -13.10 -6.66
CA PHE A 445 9.34 -14.45 -7.00
C PHE A 445 8.17 -14.83 -6.10
N THR A 446 6.97 -14.79 -6.65
CA THR A 446 5.75 -15.15 -5.93
C THR A 446 5.28 -16.57 -6.29
N GLU A 447 4.14 -17.00 -5.72
CA GLU A 447 3.55 -18.31 -5.96
C GLU A 447 3.01 -18.49 -7.38
N VAL A 448 2.79 -17.40 -8.12
CA VAL A 448 2.37 -17.48 -9.53
C VAL A 448 3.54 -17.73 -10.48
N ILE A 449 4.77 -17.63 -10.01
CA ILE A 449 5.97 -17.91 -10.78
C ILE A 449 6.30 -19.40 -10.67
N THR A 450 6.25 -20.10 -11.79
CA THR A 450 6.55 -21.52 -11.84
C THR A 450 8.05 -21.80 -11.93
N VAL A 451 8.45 -23.04 -11.63
CA VAL A 451 9.85 -23.50 -11.84
C VAL A 451 10.32 -23.29 -13.29
N GLU A 452 9.41 -23.43 -14.26
CA GLU A 452 9.73 -23.23 -15.68
C GLU A 452 9.93 -21.74 -15.99
N ASP A 453 9.15 -20.85 -15.37
CA ASP A 453 9.33 -19.40 -15.53
C ASP A 453 10.67 -18.95 -14.94
N ILE A 454 11.06 -19.51 -13.78
CA ILE A 454 12.38 -19.25 -13.17
C ILE A 454 13.50 -19.67 -14.12
N LYS A 455 13.42 -20.86 -14.69
CA LYS A 455 14.42 -21.33 -15.68
C LYS A 455 14.44 -20.46 -16.94
N THR A 456 13.28 -20.04 -17.42
CA THR A 456 13.15 -19.14 -18.56
C THR A 456 13.87 -17.81 -18.30
N LEU A 457 13.72 -17.22 -17.11
CA LEU A 457 14.47 -16.04 -16.69
C LEU A 457 15.97 -16.31 -16.66
N VAL A 458 16.39 -17.41 -16.01
CA VAL A 458 17.81 -17.77 -15.88
C VAL A 458 18.48 -17.98 -17.21
N ASP A 459 17.82 -18.67 -18.14
CA ASP A 459 18.35 -18.90 -19.49
C ASP A 459 18.43 -17.58 -20.29
N ALA A 460 17.42 -16.71 -20.15
CA ALA A 460 17.46 -15.37 -20.73
C ALA A 460 18.60 -14.52 -20.14
N LEU A 461 18.83 -14.56 -18.82
CA LEU A 461 19.94 -13.87 -18.17
C LEU A 461 21.31 -14.39 -18.66
N LYS A 462 21.49 -15.70 -18.82
CA LYS A 462 22.73 -16.29 -19.40
C LYS A 462 23.04 -15.79 -20.81
N GLU A 463 21.99 -15.50 -21.60
CA GLU A 463 22.17 -14.98 -22.95
C GLU A 463 22.46 -13.48 -22.99
N VAL A 464 21.94 -12.72 -22.03
CA VAL A 464 22.05 -11.26 -22.03
C VAL A 464 23.16 -10.72 -21.13
N CYS A 465 23.66 -11.47 -20.17
CA CYS A 465 24.81 -11.15 -19.34
C CYS A 465 26.10 -11.69 -19.95
#